data_24ad467e9ce17c5852d9f7cfcc88ccf1
#
_entry.id   24ad467e9ce17c5852d9f7cfcc88ccf1
#
_cell.length_a   1.000
_cell.length_b   1.000
_cell.length_c   1.000
_cell.angle_alpha   90.00
_cell.angle_beta   90.00
_cell.angle_gamma   90.00
#
_symmetry.space_group_name_H-M   'P 1'
#
loop_
_entity.id
_entity.type
_entity.pdbx_description
1 polymer ?
#
loop_
_entity_poly.entity_id
_entity_poly.type
_entity_poly.pdbx_seq_one_letter_code
_entity_poly.pdbx_strand_id
1 'polypeptide(L)'
;MRAAIFLALLSLFPAGCVDIVGADIQQVVREQKHFSTTGKPEVVLSTFDGSIEIRPWDKPDVQVIVEKRGRDDAAISSIEVHAEQSGNRVVVDVKAEKHGDRGFHLTWNFGRSAKLIVSLPAESDVTAKSGDGSIDVERITGKVDLRSGDGSIRARELSGEVNASTGDGSMTLEGKFGALRVHSGDGSVRIHAAPGSTAASDWDISTGDGSITLEIPDGFGAELDAHTGDGRIHVNEIPLSNVTGEIRRNTVRGRLGSGGSAVRLRTGDGSITLRRS
;
A
#
# COMPACT_ATOMS: atom_id res chain seq x y z
N MET A 1 -39.69 -19.39 19.93
CA MET A 1 -38.55 -18.88 19.15
C MET A 1 -37.47 -18.46 20.13
N ARG A 2 -36.43 -19.28 20.29
CA ARG A 2 -35.31 -19.01 21.23
C ARG A 2 -34.11 -18.55 20.40
N ALA A 3 -33.70 -17.30 20.58
CA ALA A 3 -32.51 -16.74 19.99
C ALA A 3 -31.28 -17.32 20.73
N ALA A 4 -30.44 -18.05 20.01
CA ALA A 4 -29.15 -18.52 20.50
C ALA A 4 -28.10 -17.41 20.26
N ILE A 5 -27.67 -16.80 21.35
CA ILE A 5 -26.55 -15.89 21.37
C ILE A 5 -25.27 -16.75 21.35
N PHE A 6 -24.55 -16.79 20.23
CA PHE A 6 -23.21 -17.37 20.17
C PHE A 6 -22.22 -16.39 20.78
N LEU A 7 -21.78 -16.67 21.97
CA LEU A 7 -20.67 -15.99 22.64
C LEU A 7 -19.36 -16.56 22.09
N ALA A 8 -18.68 -15.81 21.25
CA ALA A 8 -17.35 -16.19 20.78
C ALA A 8 -16.34 -16.06 21.93
N LEU A 9 -15.81 -17.18 22.39
CA LEU A 9 -14.74 -17.22 23.37
C LEU A 9 -13.45 -16.70 22.71
N LEU A 10 -13.04 -15.51 23.09
CA LEU A 10 -11.75 -14.93 22.76
C LEU A 10 -10.69 -15.56 23.68
N SER A 11 -9.92 -16.54 23.18
CA SER A 11 -8.79 -17.11 23.92
C SER A 11 -7.62 -16.13 23.90
N LEU A 12 -7.45 -15.35 24.96
CA LEU A 12 -6.23 -14.59 25.23
C LEU A 12 -5.17 -15.56 25.74
N PHE A 13 -4.14 -15.83 24.92
CA PHE A 13 -2.86 -16.35 25.40
C PHE A 13 -1.84 -15.21 25.38
N PRO A 14 -1.33 -14.76 26.52
CA PRO A 14 -0.18 -13.87 26.57
C PRO A 14 1.10 -14.71 26.50
N ALA A 15 1.66 -14.90 25.31
CA ALA A 15 3.05 -15.35 25.16
C ALA A 15 3.91 -14.17 24.74
N GLY A 16 4.36 -13.39 25.72
CA GLY A 16 5.37 -12.35 25.51
C GLY A 16 6.77 -12.95 25.66
N CYS A 17 7.54 -13.04 24.55
CA CYS A 17 8.98 -13.22 24.62
C CYS A 17 9.64 -11.85 24.57
N VAL A 18 10.52 -11.55 25.52
CA VAL A 18 11.35 -10.34 25.55
C VAL A 18 12.76 -10.72 25.08
N ASP A 19 13.17 -10.24 23.91
CA ASP A 19 14.55 -10.34 23.43
C ASP A 19 15.26 -9.00 23.64
N ILE A 20 16.36 -9.00 24.39
CA ILE A 20 17.19 -7.83 24.68
C ILE A 20 18.44 -7.88 23.79
N VAL A 21 18.55 -6.98 22.83
CA VAL A 21 19.76 -6.80 22.01
C VAL A 21 20.35 -5.40 22.21
N GLY A 22 21.63 -5.35 22.52
CA GLY A 22 22.31 -4.20 23.14
C GLY A 22 22.62 -2.99 22.26
N ALA A 23 22.90 -1.88 22.95
CA ALA A 23 23.53 -0.59 22.64
C ALA A 23 22.65 0.62 22.22
N ASP A 24 21.45 0.44 21.67
CA ASP A 24 20.31 1.37 21.80
C ASP A 24 19.11 0.48 22.13
N ILE A 25 18.87 0.29 23.44
CA ILE A 25 17.91 -0.71 23.91
C ILE A 25 16.49 -0.26 23.52
N GLN A 26 16.08 -0.54 22.29
CA GLN A 26 14.68 -0.56 21.94
C GLN A 26 14.10 -1.89 22.43
N GLN A 27 13.21 -1.82 23.39
CA GLN A 27 12.41 -2.98 23.76
C GLN A 27 11.42 -3.30 22.67
N VAL A 28 11.22 -4.59 22.40
CA VAL A 28 10.26 -5.08 21.42
C VAL A 28 9.28 -6.02 22.09
N VAL A 29 8.00 -5.70 22.01
CA VAL A 29 6.92 -6.55 22.49
C VAL A 29 6.06 -6.97 21.30
N ARG A 30 5.77 -8.26 21.21
CA ARG A 30 4.95 -8.85 20.14
C ARG A 30 3.60 -9.27 20.68
N GLU A 31 2.55 -8.82 20.01
CA GLU A 31 1.18 -9.27 20.22
C GLU A 31 0.68 -9.96 18.97
N GLN A 32 0.14 -11.18 19.11
CA GLN A 32 -0.45 -11.91 18.01
C GLN A 32 -1.98 -11.90 18.13
N LYS A 33 -2.65 -11.60 17.02
CA LYS A 33 -4.09 -11.66 16.86
C LYS A 33 -4.42 -12.65 15.75
N HIS A 34 -5.48 -13.42 15.93
CA HIS A 34 -5.93 -14.43 14.99
C HIS A 34 -7.43 -14.30 14.74
N PHE A 35 -7.83 -14.31 13.46
CA PHE A 35 -9.21 -14.08 13.04
C PHE A 35 -9.62 -15.17 12.06
N SER A 36 -10.63 -15.95 12.39
CA SER A 36 -11.17 -16.97 11.49
C SER A 36 -12.13 -16.35 10.49
N THR A 37 -11.89 -16.57 9.20
CA THR A 37 -12.73 -16.05 8.13
C THR A 37 -13.30 -17.18 7.27
N THR A 38 -14.39 -16.90 6.58
CA THR A 38 -15.06 -17.84 5.68
C THR A 38 -15.18 -17.20 4.30
N GLY A 39 -14.30 -17.56 3.38
CA GLY A 39 -14.23 -16.95 2.04
C GLY A 39 -13.29 -15.74 2.01
N LYS A 40 -13.56 -14.78 1.12
CA LYS A 40 -12.70 -13.63 0.87
C LYS A 40 -12.76 -12.62 2.03
N PRO A 41 -11.68 -12.40 2.79
CA PRO A 41 -11.68 -11.41 3.86
C PRO A 41 -11.50 -9.98 3.33
N GLU A 42 -12.04 -9.02 4.07
CA GLU A 42 -11.73 -7.60 3.98
C GLU A 42 -10.87 -7.22 5.19
N VAL A 43 -9.61 -6.84 4.95
CA VAL A 43 -8.65 -6.56 6.02
C VAL A 43 -8.26 -5.10 5.99
N VAL A 44 -8.51 -4.39 7.11
CA VAL A 44 -8.20 -2.98 7.28
C VAL A 44 -7.14 -2.84 8.38
N LEU A 45 -6.00 -2.30 8.01
CA LEU A 45 -4.82 -2.16 8.87
C LEU A 45 -4.44 -0.70 8.96
N SER A 46 -4.16 -0.22 10.16
CA SER A 46 -3.55 1.09 10.35
C SER A 46 -2.51 1.09 11.46
N THR A 47 -1.45 1.86 11.28
CA THR A 47 -0.45 2.14 12.29
C THR A 47 -0.04 3.61 12.24
N PHE A 48 0.21 4.20 13.40
CA PHE A 48 0.61 5.60 13.52
C PHE A 48 2.02 5.86 12.96
N ASP A 49 2.93 4.90 13.15
CA ASP A 49 4.30 4.89 12.68
C ASP A 49 4.83 3.46 12.74
N GLY A 50 5.42 3.00 11.64
CA GLY A 50 5.94 1.65 11.51
C GLY A 50 5.50 0.96 10.23
N SER A 51 6.25 -0.04 9.80
CA SER A 51 6.00 -0.73 8.55
C SER A 51 4.82 -1.70 8.64
N ILE A 52 4.18 -1.92 7.49
CA ILE A 52 3.16 -2.95 7.31
C ILE A 52 3.66 -3.94 6.27
N GLU A 53 3.78 -5.21 6.65
CA GLU A 53 4.15 -6.31 5.77
C GLU A 53 2.96 -7.26 5.62
N ILE A 54 2.54 -7.52 4.38
CA ILE A 54 1.40 -8.38 4.07
C ILE A 54 1.86 -9.49 3.13
N ARG A 55 1.67 -10.74 3.56
CA ARG A 55 2.03 -11.93 2.81
C ARG A 55 0.85 -12.92 2.79
N PRO A 56 0.59 -13.58 1.67
CA PRO A 56 -0.42 -14.62 1.65
C PRO A 56 0.10 -15.91 2.32
N TRP A 57 -0.86 -16.69 2.80
CA TRP A 57 -0.64 -18.05 3.27
C TRP A 57 -1.79 -18.98 2.83
N ASP A 58 -1.61 -20.30 3.04
CA ASP A 58 -2.57 -21.31 2.60
C ASP A 58 -3.65 -21.64 3.65
N LYS A 59 -3.95 -20.70 4.55
CA LYS A 59 -4.99 -20.86 5.57
C LYS A 59 -6.14 -19.88 5.31
N PRO A 60 -7.39 -20.22 5.66
CA PRO A 60 -8.53 -19.32 5.48
C PRO A 60 -8.56 -18.17 6.48
N ASP A 61 -7.66 -18.15 7.46
CA ASP A 61 -7.65 -17.22 8.57
C ASP A 61 -6.80 -15.98 8.26
N VAL A 62 -6.96 -14.93 9.07
CA VAL A 62 -6.10 -13.76 9.08
C VAL A 62 -5.30 -13.75 10.38
N GLN A 63 -3.98 -13.67 10.30
CA GLN A 63 -3.09 -13.49 11.44
C GLN A 63 -2.42 -12.13 11.36
N VAL A 64 -2.40 -11.41 12.47
CA VAL A 64 -1.71 -10.13 12.61
C VAL A 64 -0.78 -10.20 13.81
N ILE A 65 0.52 -10.02 13.55
CA ILE A 65 1.54 -9.84 14.59
C ILE A 65 1.85 -8.36 14.66
N VAL A 66 1.63 -7.78 15.83
CA VAL A 66 1.97 -6.38 16.13
C VAL A 66 3.27 -6.36 16.91
N GLU A 67 4.34 -5.84 16.31
CA GLU A 67 5.61 -5.59 17.00
C GLU A 67 5.64 -4.16 17.49
N LYS A 68 5.41 -3.95 18.78
CA LYS A 68 5.56 -2.66 19.45
C LYS A 68 7.01 -2.43 19.78
N ARG A 69 7.54 -1.28 19.43
CA ARG A 69 8.91 -0.87 19.73
C ARG A 69 8.91 0.43 20.52
N GLY A 70 9.71 0.48 21.56
CA GLY A 70 9.86 1.65 22.42
C GLY A 70 11.18 1.61 23.17
N ARG A 71 11.63 2.77 23.66
CA ARG A 71 12.87 2.87 24.45
C ARG A 71 12.72 2.31 25.87
N ASP A 72 11.48 2.24 26.38
CA ASP A 72 11.15 1.78 27.72
C ASP A 72 9.73 1.21 27.78
N ASP A 73 9.36 0.59 28.91
CA ASP A 73 8.05 -0.02 29.13
C ASP A 73 6.90 1.00 29.05
N ALA A 74 7.13 2.24 29.44
CA ALA A 74 6.12 3.30 29.36
C ALA A 74 5.84 3.67 27.89
N ALA A 75 6.86 3.75 27.06
CA ALA A 75 6.71 3.99 25.63
C ALA A 75 5.94 2.84 24.95
N ILE A 76 6.24 1.58 25.28
CA ILE A 76 5.53 0.41 24.75
C ILE A 76 4.08 0.36 25.25
N SER A 77 3.85 0.61 26.53
CA SER A 77 2.51 0.59 27.13
C SER A 77 1.60 1.68 26.56
N SER A 78 2.17 2.77 26.04
CA SER A 78 1.42 3.83 25.37
C SER A 78 0.98 3.49 23.94
N ILE A 79 1.37 2.32 23.41
CA ILE A 79 0.93 1.85 22.08
C ILE A 79 -0.30 0.97 22.28
N GLU A 80 -1.45 1.49 21.89
CA GLU A 80 -2.73 0.79 21.94
C GLU A 80 -2.98 0.01 20.65
N VAL A 81 -3.52 -1.20 20.78
CA VAL A 81 -3.92 -2.06 19.66
C VAL A 81 -5.41 -2.33 19.76
N HIS A 82 -6.17 -1.75 18.86
CA HIS A 82 -7.59 -2.02 18.68
C HIS A 82 -7.75 -3.04 17.57
N ALA A 83 -8.37 -4.17 17.87
CA ALA A 83 -8.56 -5.26 16.92
C ALA A 83 -10.01 -5.75 17.00
N GLU A 84 -10.71 -5.68 15.88
CA GLU A 84 -12.13 -6.01 15.78
C GLU A 84 -12.39 -6.91 14.58
N GLN A 85 -13.36 -7.81 14.71
CA GLN A 85 -13.85 -8.64 13.61
C GLN A 85 -15.38 -8.58 13.53
N SER A 86 -15.89 -8.37 12.33
CA SER A 86 -17.32 -8.46 12.00
C SER A 86 -17.49 -9.29 10.74
N GLY A 87 -17.90 -10.55 10.89
CA GLY A 87 -17.93 -11.51 9.79
C GLY A 87 -16.53 -11.71 9.18
N ASN A 88 -16.40 -11.46 7.87
CA ASN A 88 -15.11 -11.54 7.17
C ASN A 88 -14.32 -10.22 7.16
N ARG A 89 -14.85 -9.18 7.80
CA ARG A 89 -14.13 -7.90 7.93
C ARG A 89 -13.30 -7.90 9.21
N VAL A 90 -11.99 -7.74 9.07
CA VAL A 90 -11.01 -7.63 10.15
C VAL A 90 -10.44 -6.22 10.14
N VAL A 91 -10.45 -5.56 11.29
CA VAL A 91 -9.88 -4.22 11.47
C VAL A 91 -8.84 -4.28 12.57
N VAL A 92 -7.62 -3.85 12.28
CA VAL A 92 -6.55 -3.68 13.28
C VAL A 92 -6.00 -2.26 13.17
N ASP A 93 -6.20 -1.50 14.23
CA ASP A 93 -5.80 -0.10 14.33
C ASP A 93 -4.83 0.07 15.50
N VAL A 94 -3.62 0.53 15.21
CA VAL A 94 -2.57 0.73 16.20
C VAL A 94 -2.31 2.22 16.36
N LYS A 95 -2.50 2.71 17.59
CA LYS A 95 -2.36 4.12 17.95
C LYS A 95 -1.32 4.30 19.04
N ALA A 96 -0.64 5.44 19.03
CA ALA A 96 0.13 5.90 20.17
C ALA A 96 -0.71 6.90 20.98
N GLU A 97 -0.89 6.64 22.28
CA GLU A 97 -1.52 7.61 23.17
C GLU A 97 -0.78 8.95 23.11
N LYS A 98 -1.53 10.02 22.94
CA LYS A 98 -1.00 11.37 23.12
C LYS A 98 -0.99 11.65 24.63
N HIS A 99 0.17 11.63 25.27
CA HIS A 99 0.28 12.12 26.63
C HIS A 99 -0.11 13.60 26.63
N GLY A 100 -1.26 13.87 27.25
CA GLY A 100 -1.78 15.22 27.40
C GLY A 100 -0.97 15.98 28.46
N ASP A 101 0.10 16.63 28.05
CA ASP A 101 0.69 17.70 28.84
C ASP A 101 0.24 19.05 28.27
N ARG A 102 -0.36 19.88 29.14
CA ARG A 102 -0.83 21.24 28.84
C ARG A 102 0.35 22.21 28.64
N GLY A 103 1.34 21.83 27.87
CA GLY A 103 2.47 22.67 27.50
C GLY A 103 2.69 22.60 25.99
N PHE A 104 3.11 23.72 25.40
CA PHE A 104 3.54 23.81 24.01
C PHE A 104 4.86 23.03 23.86
N HIS A 105 4.77 21.68 23.83
CA HIS A 105 5.88 20.82 23.47
C HIS A 105 5.56 20.21 22.11
N LEU A 106 6.41 20.50 21.13
CA LEU A 106 6.56 19.73 19.90
C LEU A 106 6.91 18.29 20.33
N THR A 107 5.90 17.47 20.63
CA THR A 107 6.10 16.05 20.91
C THR A 107 6.28 15.34 19.57
N TRP A 108 7.52 15.31 19.13
CA TRP A 108 7.97 14.36 18.13
C TRP A 108 7.81 12.96 18.73
N ASN A 109 7.32 12.01 17.96
CA ASN A 109 7.17 10.59 18.34
C ASN A 109 8.54 9.92 18.51
N PHE A 110 9.40 10.47 19.37
CA PHE A 110 10.75 9.95 19.56
C PHE A 110 10.69 8.53 20.12
N GLY A 111 11.04 7.55 19.29
CA GLY A 111 11.39 6.21 19.70
C GLY A 111 10.23 5.24 19.93
N ARG A 112 9.05 5.49 19.38
CA ARG A 112 7.92 4.53 19.39
C ARG A 112 7.50 4.20 17.97
N SER A 113 7.33 2.93 17.68
CA SER A 113 6.76 2.48 16.41
C SER A 113 6.04 1.15 16.58
N ALA A 114 5.18 0.81 15.62
CA ALA A 114 4.48 -0.46 15.63
C ALA A 114 4.47 -1.07 14.23
N LYS A 115 5.25 -2.14 14.06
CA LYS A 115 5.25 -2.91 12.82
C LYS A 115 4.10 -3.92 12.82
N LEU A 116 3.37 -3.99 11.72
CA LEU A 116 2.34 -5.01 11.46
C LEU A 116 2.88 -6.05 10.48
N ILE A 117 2.86 -7.32 10.90
CA ILE A 117 3.18 -8.46 10.04
C ILE A 117 1.89 -9.28 9.89
N VAL A 118 1.38 -9.35 8.66
CA VAL A 118 0.05 -9.87 8.38
C VAL A 118 0.13 -11.04 7.41
N SER A 119 -0.46 -12.14 7.81
CA SER A 119 -0.67 -13.32 6.96
C SER A 119 -2.17 -13.51 6.72
N LEU A 120 -2.58 -13.66 5.46
CA LEU A 120 -3.98 -13.73 5.08
C LEU A 120 -4.15 -14.55 3.78
N PRO A 121 -5.37 -14.97 3.39
CA PRO A 121 -5.60 -15.61 2.11
C PRO A 121 -5.19 -14.73 0.93
N ALA A 122 -4.64 -15.33 -0.13
CA ALA A 122 -4.25 -14.59 -1.34
C ALA A 122 -5.43 -13.82 -1.98
N GLU A 123 -6.64 -14.39 -1.92
CA GLU A 123 -7.87 -13.71 -2.35
C GLU A 123 -8.41 -12.87 -1.18
N SER A 124 -8.02 -11.60 -1.12
CA SER A 124 -8.40 -10.67 -0.04
C SER A 124 -8.57 -9.25 -0.56
N ASP A 125 -9.47 -8.49 0.05
CA ASP A 125 -9.50 -7.04 -0.09
C ASP A 125 -8.73 -6.42 1.07
N VAL A 126 -7.75 -5.56 0.75
CA VAL A 126 -6.79 -5.03 1.72
C VAL A 126 -6.81 -3.51 1.70
N THR A 127 -6.94 -2.93 2.88
CA THR A 127 -6.65 -1.50 3.12
C THR A 127 -5.54 -1.41 4.16
N ALA A 128 -4.40 -0.82 3.81
CA ALA A 128 -3.28 -0.63 4.72
C ALA A 128 -2.86 0.83 4.77
N LYS A 129 -2.77 1.38 6.00
CA LYS A 129 -2.38 2.77 6.24
C LYS A 129 -1.26 2.83 7.27
N SER A 130 -0.19 3.53 6.92
CA SER A 130 0.88 3.89 7.84
C SER A 130 1.04 5.40 7.91
N GLY A 131 1.45 5.94 9.06
CA GLY A 131 1.94 7.31 9.12
C GLY A 131 3.18 7.44 8.24
N ASP A 132 4.34 7.13 8.77
CA ASP A 132 5.60 7.33 8.05
C ASP A 132 6.31 6.02 7.66
N GLY A 133 5.74 4.88 8.02
CA GLY A 133 6.34 3.58 7.75
C GLY A 133 6.08 3.04 6.35
N SER A 134 6.99 2.22 5.85
CA SER A 134 6.83 1.55 4.56
C SER A 134 5.72 0.49 4.56
N ILE A 135 5.11 0.29 3.40
CA ILE A 135 4.13 -0.78 3.17
C ILE A 135 4.66 -1.74 2.12
N ASP A 136 4.74 -3.01 2.47
CA ASP A 136 5.18 -4.09 1.58
C ASP A 136 4.10 -5.17 1.48
N VAL A 137 3.58 -5.41 0.25
CA VAL A 137 2.47 -6.33 -0.01
C VAL A 137 2.86 -7.27 -1.14
N GLU A 138 2.60 -8.56 -0.99
CA GLU A 138 2.89 -9.54 -2.04
C GLU A 138 1.71 -10.48 -2.29
N ARG A 139 1.53 -10.86 -3.58
CA ARG A 139 0.65 -11.94 -4.05
C ARG A 139 -0.78 -11.86 -3.52
N ILE A 140 -1.40 -10.68 -3.65
CA ILE A 140 -2.79 -10.46 -3.28
C ILE A 140 -3.65 -10.28 -4.53
N THR A 141 -4.80 -10.97 -4.54
CA THR A 141 -5.83 -10.85 -5.57
C THR A 141 -7.07 -10.20 -4.98
N GLY A 142 -7.43 -9.01 -5.46
CA GLY A 142 -8.59 -8.27 -4.99
C GLY A 142 -8.45 -6.77 -5.13
N LYS A 143 -9.12 -6.04 -4.23
CA LYS A 143 -8.98 -4.59 -4.11
C LYS A 143 -7.91 -4.27 -3.07
N VAL A 144 -6.91 -3.48 -3.45
CA VAL A 144 -5.79 -3.12 -2.59
C VAL A 144 -5.69 -1.60 -2.51
N ASP A 145 -5.88 -1.04 -1.31
CA ASP A 145 -5.72 0.40 -1.00
C ASP A 145 -4.56 0.58 -0.02
N LEU A 146 -3.48 1.22 -0.46
CA LEU A 146 -2.25 1.40 0.31
C LEU A 146 -1.97 2.88 0.49
N ARG A 147 -1.77 3.32 1.72
CA ARG A 147 -1.48 4.72 2.04
C ARG A 147 -0.36 4.85 3.05
N SER A 148 0.63 5.62 2.74
CA SER A 148 1.66 6.05 3.68
C SER A 148 1.77 7.58 3.70
N GLY A 149 2.19 8.16 4.83
CA GLY A 149 2.63 9.55 4.84
C GLY A 149 3.90 9.68 3.99
N ASP A 150 5.03 9.34 4.56
CA ASP A 150 6.34 9.52 3.90
C ASP A 150 7.04 8.21 3.53
N GLY A 151 6.49 7.07 3.93
CA GLY A 151 7.06 5.76 3.68
C GLY A 151 6.90 5.27 2.25
N SER A 152 7.86 4.49 1.79
CA SER A 152 7.78 3.86 0.46
C SER A 152 6.74 2.73 0.42
N ILE A 153 6.09 2.56 -0.74
CA ILE A 153 5.15 1.47 -0.98
C ILE A 153 5.75 0.51 -2.00
N ARG A 154 5.83 -0.76 -1.63
CA ARG A 154 6.24 -1.84 -2.52
C ARG A 154 5.14 -2.89 -2.58
N ALA A 155 4.64 -3.15 -3.77
CA ALA A 155 3.59 -4.13 -3.99
C ALA A 155 3.98 -5.03 -5.17
N ARG A 156 4.04 -6.33 -4.94
CA ARG A 156 4.51 -7.31 -5.92
C ARG A 156 3.46 -8.39 -6.17
N GLU A 157 3.37 -8.85 -7.42
CA GLU A 157 2.49 -9.93 -7.83
C GLU A 157 1.02 -9.70 -7.43
N LEU A 158 0.56 -8.44 -7.52
CA LEU A 158 -0.84 -8.11 -7.25
C LEU A 158 -1.72 -8.46 -8.46
N SER A 159 -3.00 -8.73 -8.19
CA SER A 159 -4.00 -8.92 -9.25
C SER A 159 -5.32 -8.23 -8.88
N GLY A 160 -5.82 -7.34 -9.75
CA GLY A 160 -7.10 -6.66 -9.56
C GLY A 160 -7.03 -5.14 -9.59
N GLU A 161 -7.71 -4.49 -8.65
CA GLU A 161 -7.78 -3.03 -8.54
C GLU A 161 -6.79 -2.54 -7.47
N VAL A 162 -5.93 -1.59 -7.81
CA VAL A 162 -4.94 -1.03 -6.88
C VAL A 162 -5.07 0.47 -6.78
N ASN A 163 -5.14 0.96 -5.56
CA ASN A 163 -5.02 2.36 -5.19
C ASN A 163 -3.84 2.51 -4.23
N ALA A 164 -2.83 3.30 -4.58
CA ALA A 164 -1.65 3.51 -3.76
C ALA A 164 -1.31 4.99 -3.68
N SER A 165 -1.08 5.49 -2.48
CA SER A 165 -0.68 6.90 -2.28
C SER A 165 0.36 7.06 -1.18
N THR A 166 1.30 7.96 -1.39
CA THR A 166 2.27 8.39 -0.39
C THR A 166 2.57 9.89 -0.54
N GLY A 167 3.02 10.54 0.53
CA GLY A 167 3.54 11.91 0.45
C GLY A 167 4.86 11.91 -0.32
N ASP A 168 5.95 11.58 0.34
CA ASP A 168 7.30 11.73 -0.25
C ASP A 168 7.96 10.39 -0.64
N GLY A 169 7.35 9.28 -0.29
CA GLY A 169 7.89 7.94 -0.55
C GLY A 169 7.84 7.51 -2.02
N SER A 170 8.82 6.74 -2.44
CA SER A 170 8.77 6.11 -3.76
C SER A 170 7.85 4.89 -3.78
N MET A 171 7.21 4.65 -4.93
CA MET A 171 6.33 3.50 -5.13
C MET A 171 6.85 2.56 -6.21
N THR A 172 6.78 1.27 -5.92
CA THR A 172 7.06 0.21 -6.90
C THR A 172 5.91 -0.78 -6.86
N LEU A 173 5.18 -0.88 -7.97
CA LEU A 173 4.02 -1.77 -8.11
C LEU A 173 4.26 -2.73 -9.26
N GLU A 174 4.04 -4.01 -9.02
CA GLU A 174 4.17 -5.09 -10.00
C GLU A 174 2.94 -6.00 -9.92
N GLY A 175 2.33 -6.30 -11.05
CA GLY A 175 1.18 -7.18 -11.05
C GLY A 175 0.29 -7.08 -12.29
N LYS A 176 -0.83 -7.80 -12.23
CA LYS A 176 -1.88 -7.80 -13.26
C LYS A 176 -3.00 -6.84 -12.85
N PHE A 177 -3.02 -5.66 -13.46
CA PHE A 177 -3.93 -4.59 -13.05
C PHE A 177 -5.13 -4.45 -14.00
N GLY A 178 -6.34 -4.37 -13.42
CA GLY A 178 -7.57 -3.99 -14.10
C GLY A 178 -7.87 -2.49 -13.96
N ALA A 179 -7.61 -1.93 -12.78
CA ALA A 179 -7.73 -0.52 -12.46
C ALA A 179 -6.54 -0.08 -11.61
N LEU A 180 -6.04 1.13 -11.85
CA LEU A 180 -4.85 1.61 -11.16
C LEU A 180 -4.95 3.10 -10.87
N ARG A 181 -4.84 3.46 -9.58
CA ARG A 181 -4.67 4.84 -9.13
C ARG A 181 -3.43 4.93 -8.27
N VAL A 182 -2.47 5.75 -8.66
CA VAL A 182 -1.19 5.89 -7.97
C VAL A 182 -0.84 7.36 -7.85
N HIS A 183 -0.60 7.80 -6.62
CA HIS A 183 -0.23 9.18 -6.36
C HIS A 183 0.93 9.26 -5.36
N SER A 184 2.00 9.96 -5.73
CA SER A 184 3.05 10.41 -4.81
C SER A 184 3.13 11.92 -4.80
N GLY A 185 3.52 12.53 -3.69
CA GLY A 185 3.93 13.94 -3.70
C GLY A 185 5.24 14.07 -4.47
N ASP A 186 6.35 13.69 -3.87
CA ASP A 186 7.69 13.94 -4.44
C ASP A 186 8.42 12.65 -4.85
N GLY A 187 7.93 11.48 -4.48
CA GLY A 187 8.58 10.20 -4.76
C GLY A 187 8.42 9.71 -6.21
N SER A 188 9.39 8.98 -6.69
CA SER A 188 9.29 8.33 -8.00
C SER A 188 8.33 7.14 -7.99
N VAL A 189 7.60 6.97 -9.10
CA VAL A 189 6.62 5.89 -9.29
C VAL A 189 7.12 4.95 -10.38
N ARG A 190 7.26 3.66 -10.05
CA ARG A 190 7.59 2.60 -11.00
C ARG A 190 6.48 1.55 -11.00
N ILE A 191 5.93 1.27 -12.17
CA ILE A 191 4.86 0.29 -12.36
C ILE A 191 5.29 -0.70 -13.45
N HIS A 192 5.24 -1.97 -13.12
CA HIS A 192 5.39 -3.08 -14.05
C HIS A 192 4.05 -3.82 -14.19
N ALA A 193 3.35 -3.53 -15.28
CA ALA A 193 2.10 -4.20 -15.58
C ALA A 193 2.40 -5.57 -16.24
N ALA A 194 2.09 -6.64 -15.53
CA ALA A 194 2.30 -8.00 -15.98
C ALA A 194 1.37 -8.40 -17.14
N PRO A 195 1.72 -9.43 -17.92
CA PRO A 195 0.87 -9.96 -18.98
C PRO A 195 -0.56 -10.28 -18.49
N GLY A 196 -1.55 -9.83 -19.26
CA GLY A 196 -2.97 -9.93 -18.91
C GLY A 196 -3.49 -8.73 -18.10
N SER A 197 -2.67 -7.70 -17.86
CA SER A 197 -3.16 -6.40 -17.43
C SER A 197 -4.00 -5.77 -18.52
N THR A 198 -5.11 -5.14 -18.13
CA THR A 198 -6.02 -4.45 -19.04
C THR A 198 -6.46 -3.15 -18.41
N ALA A 199 -6.53 -2.08 -19.16
CA ALA A 199 -7.18 -0.87 -18.67
C ALA A 199 -8.71 -1.08 -18.71
N ALA A 200 -9.23 -1.95 -17.81
CA ALA A 200 -10.68 -2.20 -17.69
C ALA A 200 -11.41 -0.94 -17.21
N SER A 201 -10.74 -0.08 -16.47
CA SER A 201 -11.13 1.29 -16.16
C SER A 201 -9.92 2.22 -16.27
N ASP A 202 -10.14 3.52 -16.14
CA ASP A 202 -9.06 4.51 -16.24
C ASP A 202 -7.94 4.25 -15.23
N TRP A 203 -6.70 4.35 -15.73
CA TRP A 203 -5.50 4.38 -14.91
C TRP A 203 -5.09 5.84 -14.70
N ASP A 204 -4.85 6.23 -13.45
CA ASP A 204 -4.40 7.56 -13.09
C ASP A 204 -3.13 7.46 -12.24
N ILE A 205 -2.02 7.92 -12.80
CA ILE A 205 -0.70 7.78 -12.20
C ILE A 205 -0.07 9.17 -12.16
N SER A 206 0.21 9.66 -10.96
CA SER A 206 0.71 11.02 -10.78
C SER A 206 1.77 11.10 -9.69
N THR A 207 2.69 12.06 -9.87
CA THR A 207 3.63 12.50 -8.85
C THR A 207 3.89 14.00 -9.00
N GLY A 208 4.28 14.67 -7.93
CA GLY A 208 4.71 16.08 -8.00
C GLY A 208 6.05 16.18 -8.72
N ASP A 209 7.14 15.90 -8.03
CA ASP A 209 8.50 16.11 -8.54
C ASP A 209 9.22 14.83 -8.98
N GLY A 210 8.65 13.68 -8.72
CA GLY A 210 9.23 12.38 -9.07
C GLY A 210 9.07 11.99 -10.54
N SER A 211 9.86 11.03 -10.98
CA SER A 211 9.71 10.43 -12.31
C SER A 211 8.73 9.26 -12.30
N ILE A 212 8.01 9.10 -13.42
CA ILE A 212 7.10 7.97 -13.65
C ILE A 212 7.72 7.01 -14.66
N THR A 213 7.83 5.74 -14.30
CA THR A 213 8.14 4.65 -15.23
C THR A 213 6.97 3.67 -15.27
N LEU A 214 6.37 3.52 -16.46
CA LEU A 214 5.30 2.55 -16.70
C LEU A 214 5.77 1.54 -17.74
N GLU A 215 5.79 0.28 -17.36
CA GLU A 215 6.07 -0.87 -18.23
C GLU A 215 4.74 -1.59 -18.51
N ILE A 216 4.43 -1.78 -19.79
CA ILE A 216 3.17 -2.42 -20.22
C ILE A 216 3.47 -3.66 -21.08
N PRO A 217 2.64 -4.70 -20.98
CA PRO A 217 2.81 -5.91 -21.77
C PRO A 217 2.42 -5.71 -23.23
N ASP A 218 2.83 -6.65 -24.06
CA ASP A 218 2.39 -6.70 -25.45
C ASP A 218 0.86 -6.80 -25.55
N GLY A 219 0.30 -6.09 -26.53
CA GLY A 219 -1.14 -6.08 -26.79
C GLY A 219 -1.96 -5.25 -25.80
N PHE A 220 -1.33 -4.52 -24.88
CA PHE A 220 -2.04 -3.62 -23.98
C PHE A 220 -2.74 -2.50 -24.76
N GLY A 221 -4.05 -2.35 -24.58
CA GLY A 221 -4.88 -1.35 -25.24
C GLY A 221 -5.33 -0.24 -24.29
N ALA A 222 -5.11 1.04 -24.68
CA ALA A 222 -5.55 2.20 -23.91
C ALA A 222 -5.49 3.49 -24.75
N GLU A 223 -6.13 4.55 -24.28
CA GLU A 223 -5.90 5.92 -24.73
C GLU A 223 -4.89 6.59 -23.78
N LEU A 224 -3.68 6.85 -24.28
CA LEU A 224 -2.60 7.48 -23.51
C LEU A 224 -2.76 9.00 -23.47
N ASP A 225 -2.66 9.58 -22.27
CA ASP A 225 -2.51 11.01 -22.04
C ASP A 225 -1.40 11.24 -21.01
N ALA A 226 -0.19 11.52 -21.46
CA ALA A 226 0.98 11.77 -20.64
C ALA A 226 1.38 13.24 -20.68
N HIS A 227 1.66 13.83 -19.51
CA HIS A 227 2.08 15.22 -19.36
C HIS A 227 3.08 15.39 -18.23
N THR A 228 4.13 16.18 -18.48
CA THR A 228 5.08 16.67 -17.47
C THR A 228 5.20 18.19 -17.56
N GLY A 229 5.42 18.86 -16.45
CA GLY A 229 5.71 20.30 -16.43
C GLY A 229 7.09 20.59 -17.04
N ASP A 230 8.15 20.20 -16.37
CA ASP A 230 9.54 20.49 -16.75
C ASP A 230 10.38 19.29 -17.15
N GLY A 231 9.79 18.10 -17.26
CA GLY A 231 10.50 16.90 -17.66
C GLY A 231 10.46 16.59 -19.15
N ARG A 232 10.74 15.32 -19.46
CA ARG A 232 10.62 14.77 -20.81
C ARG A 232 9.81 13.48 -20.79
N ILE A 233 9.11 13.24 -21.90
CA ILE A 233 8.35 12.00 -22.07
C ILE A 233 9.09 11.13 -23.07
N HIS A 234 9.41 9.90 -22.66
CA HIS A 234 10.05 8.88 -23.46
C HIS A 234 9.07 7.73 -23.68
N VAL A 235 8.78 7.45 -24.95
CA VAL A 235 7.98 6.26 -25.34
C VAL A 235 8.90 5.35 -26.13
N ASN A 236 9.29 4.23 -25.51
CA ASN A 236 10.30 3.33 -26.05
C ASN A 236 9.64 2.04 -26.53
N GLU A 237 9.85 1.71 -27.81
CA GLU A 237 9.42 0.44 -28.45
C GLU A 237 7.91 0.16 -28.41
N ILE A 238 7.10 1.19 -28.19
CA ILE A 238 5.64 1.08 -28.18
C ILE A 238 5.09 1.89 -29.34
N PRO A 239 4.40 1.24 -30.31
CA PRO A 239 3.76 1.96 -31.39
C PRO A 239 2.54 2.73 -30.86
N LEU A 240 2.54 4.05 -31.07
CA LEU A 240 1.38 4.90 -30.84
C LEU A 240 0.69 5.14 -32.18
N SER A 241 -0.60 4.95 -32.22
CA SER A 241 -1.47 5.35 -33.34
C SER A 241 -2.34 6.54 -32.95
N ASN A 242 -2.95 7.20 -33.93
CA ASN A 242 -3.82 8.35 -33.74
C ASN A 242 -3.23 9.43 -32.83
N VAL A 243 -1.93 9.71 -33.01
CA VAL A 243 -1.27 10.77 -32.26
C VAL A 243 -1.94 12.10 -32.60
N THR A 244 -2.65 12.69 -31.67
CA THR A 244 -3.32 13.98 -31.83
C THR A 244 -2.52 15.09 -31.16
N GLY A 245 -2.21 16.14 -31.89
CA GLY A 245 -1.39 17.28 -31.43
C GLY A 245 0.08 17.14 -31.81
N GLU A 246 0.83 18.23 -31.66
CA GLU A 246 2.29 18.19 -31.74
C GLU A 246 2.83 17.34 -30.59
N ILE A 247 3.68 16.36 -30.89
CA ILE A 247 4.47 15.68 -29.86
C ILE A 247 5.42 16.74 -29.28
N ARG A 248 4.96 17.42 -28.25
CA ARG A 248 5.81 18.33 -27.47
C ARG A 248 6.64 17.50 -26.53
N ARG A 249 7.79 18.01 -26.17
CA ARG A 249 8.70 17.31 -25.26
C ARG A 249 8.04 16.93 -23.92
N ASN A 250 6.99 17.64 -23.54
CA ASN A 250 6.28 17.54 -22.25
C ASN A 250 4.82 17.07 -22.35
N THR A 251 4.34 16.69 -23.53
CA THR A 251 2.97 16.16 -23.71
C THR A 251 2.95 15.14 -24.84
N VAL A 252 2.41 13.96 -24.55
CA VAL A 252 2.22 12.89 -25.53
C VAL A 252 0.79 12.34 -25.35
N ARG A 253 0.02 12.33 -26.45
CA ARG A 253 -1.31 11.72 -26.52
C ARG A 253 -1.36 10.80 -27.72
N GLY A 254 -2.00 9.65 -27.55
CA GLY A 254 -2.14 8.67 -28.62
C GLY A 254 -2.80 7.41 -28.14
N ARG A 255 -3.06 6.51 -29.10
CA ARG A 255 -3.67 5.22 -28.82
C ARG A 255 -2.62 4.12 -28.73
N LEU A 256 -2.69 3.35 -27.67
CA LEU A 256 -1.94 2.11 -27.44
C LEU A 256 -2.77 0.92 -27.93
N GLY A 257 -2.20 0.06 -28.76
CA GLY A 257 -2.84 -1.16 -29.26
C GLY A 257 -4.25 -0.89 -29.85
N SER A 258 -5.25 -1.59 -29.34
CA SER A 258 -6.66 -1.45 -29.78
C SER A 258 -7.37 -0.22 -29.21
N GLY A 259 -6.73 0.54 -28.33
CA GLY A 259 -7.37 1.59 -27.54
C GLY A 259 -8.12 1.02 -26.34
N GLY A 260 -8.94 1.83 -25.68
CA GLY A 260 -9.69 1.45 -24.48
C GLY A 260 -9.84 2.60 -23.50
N SER A 261 -9.85 2.29 -22.21
CA SER A 261 -9.89 3.30 -21.14
C SER A 261 -8.66 4.18 -21.14
N ALA A 262 -8.76 5.34 -20.50
CA ALA A 262 -7.64 6.28 -20.43
C ALA A 262 -6.53 5.81 -19.50
N VAL A 263 -5.28 6.01 -19.93
CA VAL A 263 -4.08 5.93 -19.09
C VAL A 263 -3.49 7.32 -18.99
N ARG A 264 -3.67 7.95 -17.83
CA ARG A 264 -3.19 9.30 -17.54
C ARG A 264 -1.91 9.24 -16.72
N LEU A 265 -0.84 9.85 -17.23
CA LEU A 265 0.45 9.97 -16.55
C LEU A 265 0.74 11.46 -16.33
N ARG A 266 0.96 11.87 -15.10
CA ARG A 266 1.19 13.29 -14.74
C ARG A 266 2.36 13.42 -13.78
N THR A 267 3.29 14.31 -14.09
CA THR A 267 4.31 14.74 -13.14
C THR A 267 4.58 16.24 -13.30
N GLY A 268 4.98 16.91 -12.23
CA GLY A 268 5.44 18.30 -12.28
C GLY A 268 6.79 18.39 -12.95
N ASP A 269 7.85 18.02 -12.25
CA ASP A 269 9.23 18.26 -12.68
C ASP A 269 9.99 16.99 -13.14
N GLY A 270 9.39 15.83 -13.01
CA GLY A 270 10.03 14.56 -13.39
C GLY A 270 9.82 14.14 -14.84
N SER A 271 10.58 13.15 -15.28
CA SER A 271 10.40 12.54 -16.60
C SER A 271 9.41 11.38 -16.55
N ILE A 272 8.70 11.18 -17.67
CA ILE A 272 7.80 10.04 -17.85
C ILE A 272 8.44 9.07 -18.85
N THR A 273 8.59 7.82 -18.47
CA THR A 273 9.07 6.76 -19.35
C THR A 273 7.99 5.70 -19.50
N LEU A 274 7.51 5.50 -20.71
CA LEU A 274 6.64 4.39 -21.09
C LEU A 274 7.43 3.42 -21.93
N ARG A 275 7.48 2.15 -21.55
CA ARG A 275 8.22 1.12 -22.29
C ARG A 275 7.49 -0.23 -22.24
N ARG A 276 7.89 -1.12 -23.15
CA ARG A 276 7.44 -2.51 -23.14
C ARG A 276 8.09 -3.27 -21.96
N SER A 277 7.34 -4.16 -21.32
CA SER A 277 7.83 -5.07 -20.26
C SER A 277 8.56 -6.28 -20.83
#